data_d1b1d19300f197860b0b8d11dc4bdcf1
#
_entry.id   d1b1d19300f197860b0b8d11dc4bdcf1
#
_cell.length_a   1.000
_cell.length_b   1.000
_cell.length_c   1.000
_cell.angle_alpha   90.00
_cell.angle_beta   90.00
_cell.angle_gamma   90.00
#
_symmetry.space_group_name_H-M   'P 1'
#
loop_
_entity.id
_entity.type
_entity.pdbx_description
1 polymer ?
#
loop_
_entity_poly.entity_id
_entity_poly.type
_entity_poly.pdbx_seq_one_letter_code
_entity_poly.pdbx_strand_id
1 'polypeptide(L)'
;ATAPADDSQALRVGPHLSALRTLLQHDLRALGRQGSPDDFADICFELDHELERFEEFCAFPALAQKFVVAFGGGFSAGKSSLINALLVKRFLVTEVDPTTSLPTYLLQGDEDAIHALNLFGHRIHLSEEEFLSLTHDEVERYGSNVSRLLHSAIISRRDFPWQHLALIDTPGYTKHEDKRHSARTDEHIARTQLNSAQAIVWVIDARQGCITEEDINFLASLRPDIP
;
A
#
# COMPACT_ATOMS: atom_id res chain seq x y z
N ALA A 1 -3.26 11.94 -31.10
CA ALA A 1 -3.25 10.49 -30.81
C ALA A 1 -1.80 10.08 -30.56
N THR A 2 -1.33 10.24 -29.34
CA THR A 2 -0.05 9.71 -28.85
C THR A 2 -0.41 8.47 -28.04
N ALA A 3 0.07 7.31 -28.51
CA ALA A 3 -0.07 6.04 -27.81
C ALA A 3 0.59 6.14 -26.42
N PRO A 4 0.04 5.47 -25.40
CA PRO A 4 0.62 5.51 -24.07
C PRO A 4 1.98 4.81 -24.09
N ALA A 5 3.04 5.56 -23.80
CA ALA A 5 4.42 5.08 -23.73
C ALA A 5 4.66 4.08 -22.59
N ASP A 6 3.65 3.84 -21.76
CA ASP A 6 3.76 3.12 -20.49
C ASP A 6 3.62 1.60 -20.62
N ASP A 7 2.75 1.12 -21.50
CA ASP A 7 2.53 -0.33 -21.69
C ASP A 7 3.74 -1.06 -22.29
N SER A 8 4.56 -0.38 -23.08
CA SER A 8 5.73 -1.00 -23.71
C SER A 8 6.89 -1.24 -22.74
N GLN A 9 7.01 -0.43 -21.68
CA GLN A 9 8.02 -0.64 -20.63
C GLN A 9 7.59 -1.75 -19.67
N ALA A 10 6.34 -1.78 -19.26
CA ALA A 10 5.79 -2.84 -18.41
C ALA A 10 5.93 -4.22 -19.07
N LEU A 11 5.70 -4.33 -20.39
CA LEU A 11 5.91 -5.55 -21.16
C LEU A 11 7.38 -6.01 -21.23
N ARG A 12 8.34 -5.09 -21.14
CA ARG A 12 9.78 -5.42 -21.16
C ARG A 12 10.30 -5.87 -19.80
N VAL A 13 9.74 -5.35 -18.72
CA VAL A 13 10.19 -5.63 -17.35
C VAL A 13 9.59 -6.92 -16.80
N GLY A 14 8.38 -7.29 -17.21
CA GLY A 14 7.65 -8.44 -16.72
C GLY A 14 8.42 -9.77 -16.69
N PRO A 15 9.11 -10.19 -17.80
CA PRO A 15 9.91 -11.42 -17.79
C PRO A 15 11.09 -11.37 -16.80
N HIS A 16 11.73 -10.22 -16.66
CA HIS A 16 12.85 -10.03 -15.73
C HIS A 16 12.39 -10.03 -14.26
N LEU A 17 11.24 -9.43 -13.97
CA LEU A 17 10.62 -9.49 -12.65
C LEU A 17 10.23 -10.91 -12.28
N SER A 18 9.65 -11.65 -13.21
CA SER A 18 9.30 -13.05 -12.98
C SER A 18 10.53 -13.91 -12.70
N ALA A 19 11.62 -13.68 -13.41
CA ALA A 19 12.90 -14.36 -13.19
C ALA A 19 13.50 -13.98 -11.81
N LEU A 20 13.48 -12.70 -11.45
CA LEU A 20 13.96 -12.22 -10.15
C LEU A 20 13.13 -12.83 -9.00
N ARG A 21 11.81 -12.85 -9.14
CA ARG A 21 10.91 -13.49 -8.17
C ARG A 21 11.26 -14.96 -7.97
N THR A 22 11.43 -15.70 -9.05
CA THR A 22 11.82 -17.12 -9.00
C THR A 22 13.16 -17.30 -8.28
N LEU A 23 14.14 -16.46 -8.59
CA LEU A 23 15.47 -16.53 -7.99
C LEU A 23 15.39 -16.25 -6.47
N LEU A 24 14.66 -15.24 -6.02
CA LEU A 24 14.58 -14.89 -4.60
C LEU A 24 13.68 -15.84 -3.80
N GLN A 25 12.53 -16.19 -4.34
CA GLN A 25 11.53 -16.98 -3.62
C GLN A 25 11.75 -18.48 -3.73
N HIS A 26 12.48 -18.95 -4.70
CA HIS A 26 12.70 -20.38 -4.92
C HIS A 26 14.16 -20.77 -4.82
N ASP A 27 15.03 -20.21 -5.67
CA ASP A 27 16.42 -20.69 -5.80
C ASP A 27 17.27 -20.32 -4.58
N LEU A 28 17.14 -19.08 -4.09
CA LEU A 28 17.84 -18.63 -2.88
C LEU A 28 17.42 -19.46 -1.65
N ARG A 29 16.13 -19.74 -1.51
CA ARG A 29 15.63 -20.57 -0.41
C ARG A 29 16.04 -22.03 -0.52
N ALA A 30 16.17 -22.55 -1.74
CA ALA A 30 16.71 -23.89 -1.99
C ALA A 30 18.19 -24.00 -1.60
N LEU A 31 18.99 -22.96 -1.88
CA LEU A 31 20.37 -22.86 -1.44
C LEU A 31 20.49 -22.80 0.08
N GLY A 32 19.63 -22.02 0.75
CA GLY A 32 19.58 -21.90 2.21
C GLY A 32 19.35 -23.24 2.94
N ARG A 33 18.68 -24.21 2.30
CA ARG A 33 18.51 -25.57 2.85
C ARG A 33 19.80 -26.38 2.88
N GLN A 34 20.83 -25.99 2.14
CA GLN A 34 22.13 -26.67 2.09
C GLN A 34 23.12 -26.13 3.14
N GLY A 35 22.79 -25.01 3.76
CA GLY A 35 23.52 -24.31 4.79
C GLY A 35 23.28 -22.82 4.67
N SER A 36 22.78 -22.20 5.71
CA SER A 36 22.44 -20.78 5.74
C SER A 36 22.99 -20.12 7.01
N PRO A 37 23.25 -18.80 7.00
CA PRO A 37 23.51 -18.05 8.22
C PRO A 37 22.27 -18.05 9.14
N ASP A 38 22.49 -17.73 10.42
CA ASP A 38 21.43 -17.81 11.44
C ASP A 38 20.27 -16.82 11.16
N ASP A 39 20.56 -15.69 10.51
CA ASP A 39 19.62 -14.63 10.12
C ASP A 39 19.02 -14.81 8.71
N PHE A 40 19.21 -15.97 8.09
CA PHE A 40 18.77 -16.22 6.70
C PHE A 40 17.25 -16.02 6.49
N ALA A 41 16.45 -16.38 7.50
CA ALA A 41 15.00 -16.18 7.42
C ALA A 41 14.62 -14.70 7.38
N ASP A 42 15.31 -13.87 8.16
CA ASP A 42 15.11 -12.42 8.21
C ASP A 42 15.55 -11.77 6.88
N ILE A 43 16.70 -12.21 6.34
CA ILE A 43 17.18 -11.78 5.02
C ILE A 43 16.17 -12.12 3.92
N CYS A 44 15.63 -13.33 3.91
CA CYS A 44 14.61 -13.71 2.93
C CYS A 44 13.33 -12.87 3.07
N PHE A 45 12.93 -12.55 4.28
CA PHE A 45 11.77 -11.71 4.55
C PHE A 45 11.96 -10.28 4.03
N GLU A 46 13.12 -9.67 4.30
CA GLU A 46 13.46 -8.34 3.79
C GLU A 46 13.55 -8.31 2.26
N LEU A 47 14.13 -9.33 1.64
CA LEU A 47 14.20 -9.45 0.18
C LEU A 47 12.84 -9.60 -0.49
N ASP A 48 11.92 -10.36 0.11
CA ASP A 48 10.54 -10.47 -0.38
C ASP A 48 9.87 -9.09 -0.34
N HIS A 49 10.06 -8.36 0.75
CA HIS A 49 9.48 -7.03 0.93
C HIS A 49 10.03 -6.01 -0.09
N GLU A 50 11.34 -5.98 -0.30
CA GLU A 50 11.95 -5.11 -1.32
C GLU A 50 11.55 -5.52 -2.74
N LEU A 51 11.30 -6.80 -3.00
CA LEU A 51 10.78 -7.27 -4.28
C LEU A 51 9.37 -6.74 -4.54
N GLU A 52 8.46 -6.82 -3.57
CA GLU A 52 7.10 -6.29 -3.67
C GLU A 52 7.11 -4.79 -3.98
N ARG A 53 7.94 -4.03 -3.27
CA ARG A 53 8.13 -2.60 -3.50
C ARG A 53 8.69 -2.30 -4.89
N PHE A 54 9.65 -3.09 -5.34
CA PHE A 54 10.24 -2.95 -6.67
C PHE A 54 9.21 -3.24 -7.78
N GLU A 55 8.37 -4.26 -7.59
CA GLU A 55 7.28 -4.60 -8.50
C GLU A 55 6.26 -3.45 -8.59
N GLU A 56 5.93 -2.82 -7.47
CA GLU A 56 5.04 -1.66 -7.42
C GLU A 56 5.63 -0.48 -8.21
N PHE A 57 6.92 -0.18 -8.06
CA PHE A 57 7.60 0.86 -8.85
C PHE A 57 7.68 0.53 -10.33
N CYS A 58 7.84 -0.74 -10.70
CA CYS A 58 7.80 -1.17 -12.09
C CYS A 58 6.40 -1.02 -12.70
N ALA A 59 5.36 -1.32 -11.92
CA ALA A 59 3.97 -1.13 -12.35
C ALA A 59 3.60 0.36 -12.45
N PHE A 60 4.18 1.19 -11.59
CA PHE A 60 3.88 2.62 -11.48
C PHE A 60 5.16 3.46 -11.38
N PRO A 61 5.88 3.65 -12.49
CA PRO A 61 7.16 4.38 -12.51
C PRO A 61 7.09 5.81 -11.96
N ALA A 62 5.92 6.43 -12.01
CA ALA A 62 5.69 7.75 -11.43
C ALA A 62 5.96 7.78 -9.91
N LEU A 63 5.72 6.69 -9.17
CA LEU A 63 6.00 6.59 -7.73
C LEU A 63 7.49 6.68 -7.41
N ALA A 64 8.35 6.10 -8.24
CA ALA A 64 9.79 6.08 -8.03
C ALA A 64 10.43 7.49 -8.00
N GLN A 65 9.73 8.49 -8.55
CA GLN A 65 10.18 9.89 -8.60
C GLN A 65 9.50 10.78 -7.54
N LYS A 66 8.67 10.20 -6.67
CA LYS A 66 7.92 10.94 -5.65
C LYS A 66 8.49 10.68 -4.27
N PHE A 67 8.41 11.69 -3.42
CA PHE A 67 8.61 11.54 -1.98
C PHE A 67 7.28 11.06 -1.40
N VAL A 68 7.26 9.83 -0.90
CA VAL A 68 6.06 9.19 -0.38
C VAL A 68 5.88 9.53 1.09
N VAL A 69 4.71 10.11 1.42
CA VAL A 69 4.29 10.39 2.79
C VAL A 69 3.15 9.44 3.16
N ALA A 70 3.39 8.56 4.11
CA ALA A 70 2.39 7.61 4.56
C ALA A 70 1.58 8.13 5.74
N PHE A 71 0.27 7.92 5.70
CA PHE A 71 -0.64 8.23 6.79
C PHE A 71 -0.97 6.94 7.54
N GLY A 72 -0.36 6.78 8.72
CA GLY A 72 -0.57 5.67 9.63
C GLY A 72 -1.46 6.04 10.81
N GLY A 73 -1.92 5.04 11.55
CA GLY A 73 -2.73 5.21 12.75
C GLY A 73 -3.80 4.15 12.88
N GLY A 74 -4.46 4.14 14.04
CA GLY A 74 -5.50 3.17 14.34
C GLY A 74 -6.68 3.20 13.37
N PHE A 75 -7.48 2.15 13.43
CA PHE A 75 -8.74 2.09 12.71
C PHE A 75 -9.63 3.30 13.08
N SER A 76 -10.29 3.91 12.11
CA SER A 76 -11.15 5.11 12.30
C SER A 76 -10.46 6.32 12.93
N ALA A 77 -9.12 6.39 12.95
CA ALA A 77 -8.38 7.56 13.44
C ALA A 77 -8.56 8.82 12.58
N GLY A 78 -9.16 8.70 11.39
CA GLY A 78 -9.44 9.82 10.50
C GLY A 78 -8.38 10.07 9.42
N LYS A 79 -7.55 9.08 9.07
CA LYS A 79 -6.49 9.18 8.04
C LYS A 79 -7.02 9.69 6.71
N SER A 80 -7.97 8.98 6.10
CA SER A 80 -8.59 9.34 4.81
C SER A 80 -9.30 10.70 4.89
N SER A 81 -9.94 10.99 6.02
CA SER A 81 -10.58 12.31 6.25
C SER A 81 -9.56 13.44 6.28
N LEU A 82 -8.41 13.23 6.94
CA LEU A 82 -7.33 14.20 7.00
C LEU A 82 -6.74 14.44 5.61
N ILE A 83 -6.47 13.40 4.84
CA ILE A 83 -5.97 13.50 3.47
C ILE A 83 -6.95 14.29 2.60
N ASN A 84 -8.25 13.95 2.65
CA ASN A 84 -9.29 14.68 1.90
C ASN A 84 -9.36 16.15 2.31
N ALA A 85 -9.22 16.46 3.61
CA ALA A 85 -9.21 17.83 4.11
C ALA A 85 -7.99 18.62 3.61
N LEU A 86 -6.79 18.01 3.60
CA LEU A 86 -5.57 18.61 3.08
C LEU A 86 -5.68 18.94 1.58
N LEU A 87 -6.37 18.09 0.83
CA LEU A 87 -6.56 18.26 -0.62
C LEU A 87 -7.76 19.14 -0.97
N VAL A 88 -8.56 19.55 0.03
CA VAL A 88 -9.82 20.30 -0.15
C VAL A 88 -10.77 19.59 -1.14
N LYS A 89 -10.63 18.27 -1.29
CA LYS A 89 -11.38 17.42 -2.21
C LYS A 89 -11.60 16.04 -1.61
N ARG A 90 -12.68 15.40 -2.03
CA ARG A 90 -13.04 14.06 -1.57
C ARG A 90 -12.54 13.02 -2.58
N PHE A 91 -11.30 12.60 -2.42
CA PHE A 91 -10.69 11.55 -3.25
C PHE A 91 -10.79 10.16 -2.62
N LEU A 92 -10.76 10.10 -1.29
CA LEU A 92 -10.80 8.86 -0.53
C LEU A 92 -12.15 8.67 0.13
N VAL A 93 -12.57 7.42 0.23
CA VAL A 93 -13.78 7.05 0.98
C VAL A 93 -13.51 7.19 2.46
N THR A 94 -14.42 7.86 3.16
CA THR A 94 -14.29 8.18 4.60
C THR A 94 -15.47 7.61 5.36
N GLU A 95 -15.63 6.28 5.40
CA GLU A 95 -16.73 5.67 6.16
C GLU A 95 -16.27 4.97 7.43
N VAL A 96 -17.23 4.71 8.31
CA VAL A 96 -17.01 4.24 9.68
C VAL A 96 -16.78 2.73 9.76
N ASP A 97 -17.06 2.00 8.67
CA ASP A 97 -16.85 0.55 8.61
C ASP A 97 -15.42 0.16 8.19
N PRO A 98 -14.89 -0.98 8.65
CA PRO A 98 -13.50 -1.44 8.42
C PRO A 98 -13.29 -1.85 6.95
N THR A 99 -13.32 -0.89 6.04
CA THR A 99 -13.40 -1.15 4.60
C THR A 99 -12.12 -0.83 3.84
N THR A 100 -11.20 -0.06 4.39
CA THR A 100 -9.98 0.30 3.65
C THR A 100 -8.85 -0.69 3.95
N SER A 101 -8.96 -1.92 3.42
CA SER A 101 -7.86 -2.90 3.46
C SER A 101 -6.85 -2.69 2.32
N LEU A 102 -7.14 -1.78 1.38
CA LEU A 102 -6.32 -1.55 0.19
C LEU A 102 -5.49 -0.26 0.34
N PRO A 103 -4.15 -0.35 0.41
CA PRO A 103 -3.29 0.83 0.40
C PRO A 103 -3.56 1.67 -0.85
N THR A 104 -3.79 2.97 -0.68
CA THR A 104 -4.15 3.84 -1.79
C THR A 104 -3.21 5.02 -1.88
N TYR A 105 -2.47 5.11 -2.99
CA TYR A 105 -1.61 6.23 -3.32
C TYR A 105 -2.40 7.34 -4.02
N LEU A 106 -2.10 8.58 -3.66
CA LEU A 106 -2.58 9.78 -4.35
C LEU A 106 -1.39 10.59 -4.82
N LEU A 107 -1.35 10.91 -6.10
CA LEU A 107 -0.26 11.65 -6.70
C LEU A 107 -0.70 12.51 -7.88
N GLN A 108 0.14 13.49 -8.25
CA GLN A 108 -0.05 14.22 -9.50
C GLN A 108 0.36 13.35 -10.69
N GLY A 109 -0.52 13.29 -11.68
CA GLY A 109 -0.26 12.64 -12.95
C GLY A 109 -0.75 13.49 -14.14
N ASP A 110 -0.48 12.99 -15.35
CA ASP A 110 -0.85 13.67 -16.60
C ASP A 110 -2.35 13.51 -16.91
N GLU A 111 -3.02 12.56 -16.27
CA GLU A 111 -4.44 12.29 -16.43
C GLU A 111 -5.11 11.95 -15.09
N ASP A 112 -6.42 12.14 -15.05
CA ASP A 112 -7.25 11.71 -13.95
C ASP A 112 -7.60 10.23 -14.17
N ALA A 113 -7.01 9.35 -13.37
CA ALA A 113 -7.18 7.91 -13.51
C ALA A 113 -7.06 7.21 -12.17
N ILE A 114 -7.71 6.07 -12.05
CA ILE A 114 -7.58 5.15 -10.92
C ILE A 114 -7.08 3.81 -11.46
N HIS A 115 -6.00 3.34 -10.91
CA HIS A 115 -5.44 2.04 -11.23
C HIS A 115 -5.27 1.22 -9.97
N ALA A 116 -5.43 -0.09 -10.09
CA ALA A 116 -5.06 -1.04 -9.05
C ALA A 116 -3.95 -1.96 -9.55
N LEU A 117 -3.09 -2.40 -8.65
CA LEU A 117 -2.16 -3.50 -8.87
C LEU A 117 -2.74 -4.74 -8.23
N ASN A 118 -2.90 -5.82 -8.98
CA ASN A 118 -3.34 -7.08 -8.41
C ASN A 118 -2.16 -7.89 -7.85
N LEU A 119 -2.45 -8.94 -7.08
CA LEU A 119 -1.43 -9.83 -6.49
C LEU A 119 -0.55 -10.56 -7.51
N PHE A 120 -0.93 -10.52 -8.81
CA PHE A 120 -0.16 -11.11 -9.89
C PHE A 120 0.71 -10.09 -10.64
N GLY A 121 0.78 -8.85 -10.14
CA GLY A 121 1.56 -7.77 -10.73
C GLY A 121 0.92 -7.14 -11.98
N HIS A 122 -0.38 -7.35 -12.22
CA HIS A 122 -1.09 -6.74 -13.33
C HIS A 122 -1.76 -5.44 -12.91
N ARG A 123 -1.55 -4.40 -13.71
CA ARG A 123 -2.24 -3.11 -13.57
C ARG A 123 -3.65 -3.19 -14.14
N ILE A 124 -4.63 -2.75 -13.38
CA ILE A 124 -6.05 -2.74 -13.72
C ILE A 124 -6.55 -1.31 -13.64
N HIS A 125 -7.20 -0.82 -14.69
CA HIS A 125 -7.88 0.47 -14.65
C HIS A 125 -9.24 0.29 -13.96
N LEU A 126 -9.58 1.20 -13.05
CA LEU A 126 -10.84 1.22 -12.33
C LEU A 126 -11.59 2.54 -12.61
N SER A 127 -12.89 2.44 -12.79
CA SER A 127 -13.77 3.62 -12.70
C SER A 127 -13.89 4.09 -11.24
N GLU A 128 -14.37 5.30 -11.03
CA GLU A 128 -14.65 5.79 -9.67
C GLU A 128 -15.71 4.91 -8.97
N GLU A 129 -16.73 4.45 -9.70
CA GLU A 129 -17.76 3.57 -9.15
C GLU A 129 -17.19 2.21 -8.74
N GLU A 130 -16.34 1.61 -9.55
CA GLU A 130 -15.67 0.35 -9.24
C GLU A 130 -14.74 0.51 -8.02
N PHE A 131 -13.96 1.59 -7.96
CA PHE A 131 -13.10 1.85 -6.81
C PHE A 131 -13.91 2.05 -5.52
N LEU A 132 -15.01 2.80 -5.59
CA LEU A 132 -15.92 2.98 -4.45
C LEU A 132 -16.57 1.67 -4.04
N SER A 133 -16.92 0.79 -4.98
CA SER A 133 -17.51 -0.52 -4.67
C SER A 133 -16.53 -1.45 -3.97
N LEU A 134 -15.24 -1.39 -4.29
CA LEU A 134 -14.19 -2.14 -3.60
C LEU A 134 -14.07 -1.77 -2.12
N THR A 135 -14.51 -0.58 -1.75
CA THR A 135 -14.43 -0.08 -0.38
C THR A 135 -15.73 -0.28 0.39
N HIS A 136 -16.88 -0.53 -0.28
CA HIS A 136 -18.20 -0.41 0.38
C HIS A 136 -19.02 -1.68 0.55
N ASP A 137 -19.08 -2.61 -0.38
CA ASP A 137 -20.21 -3.55 -0.33
C ASP A 137 -19.97 -4.96 -0.89
N GLU A 138 -18.76 -5.32 -1.22
CA GLU A 138 -18.52 -6.59 -1.92
C GLU A 138 -18.77 -7.83 -1.07
N VAL A 139 -18.63 -7.71 0.26
CA VAL A 139 -18.87 -8.82 1.18
C VAL A 139 -20.36 -9.18 1.23
N GLU A 140 -21.25 -8.19 1.13
CA GLU A 140 -22.69 -8.44 1.12
C GLU A 140 -23.21 -8.97 -0.22
N ARG A 141 -22.62 -8.51 -1.36
CA ARG A 141 -23.12 -8.87 -2.70
C ARG A 141 -22.53 -10.15 -3.27
N TYR A 142 -21.25 -10.42 -3.03
CA TYR A 142 -20.53 -11.51 -3.71
C TYR A 142 -19.94 -12.56 -2.76
N GLY A 143 -20.07 -12.40 -1.46
CA GLY A 143 -19.53 -13.33 -0.47
C GLY A 143 -18.00 -13.45 -0.48
N SER A 144 -17.31 -12.62 -1.28
CA SER A 144 -15.86 -12.62 -1.40
C SER A 144 -15.33 -11.19 -1.46
N ASN A 145 -14.27 -10.93 -0.72
CA ASN A 145 -13.62 -9.63 -0.67
C ASN A 145 -12.63 -9.53 -1.85
N VAL A 146 -13.07 -8.94 -2.98
CA VAL A 146 -12.23 -8.76 -4.19
C VAL A 146 -11.03 -7.86 -3.90
N SER A 147 -11.13 -6.95 -2.93
CA SER A 147 -10.00 -6.12 -2.49
C SER A 147 -8.80 -6.95 -2.03
N ARG A 148 -9.01 -8.18 -1.54
CA ARG A 148 -7.93 -9.11 -1.19
C ARG A 148 -7.11 -9.63 -2.37
N LEU A 149 -7.61 -9.48 -3.59
CA LEU A 149 -6.87 -9.82 -4.81
C LEU A 149 -6.05 -8.64 -5.32
N LEU A 150 -6.15 -7.48 -4.68
CA LEU A 150 -5.43 -6.27 -5.03
C LEU A 150 -4.32 -6.02 -4.00
N HIS A 151 -3.18 -5.55 -4.52
CA HIS A 151 -2.01 -5.19 -3.71
C HIS A 151 -2.08 -3.73 -3.25
N SER A 152 -2.34 -2.82 -4.20
CA SER A 152 -2.46 -1.38 -3.95
C SER A 152 -3.34 -0.71 -5.01
N ALA A 153 -3.81 0.50 -4.71
CA ALA A 153 -4.47 1.37 -5.68
C ALA A 153 -3.69 2.68 -5.83
N ILE A 154 -3.77 3.28 -7.02
CA ILE A 154 -3.18 4.58 -7.32
C ILE A 154 -4.23 5.48 -7.94
N ILE A 155 -4.48 6.60 -7.30
CA ILE A 155 -5.31 7.69 -7.78
C ILE A 155 -4.39 8.78 -8.32
N SER A 156 -4.36 8.91 -9.64
CA SER A 156 -3.65 9.95 -10.36
C SER A 156 -4.59 11.11 -10.65
N ARG A 157 -4.17 12.35 -10.36
CA ARG A 157 -4.97 13.55 -10.61
C ARG A 157 -4.11 14.68 -11.17
N ARG A 158 -4.59 15.37 -12.20
CA ARG A 158 -3.90 16.53 -12.77
C ARG A 158 -3.83 17.70 -11.80
N ASP A 159 -4.85 17.86 -10.99
CA ASP A 159 -5.00 18.96 -10.04
C ASP A 159 -4.49 18.64 -8.64
N PHE A 160 -3.76 17.54 -8.47
CA PHE A 160 -3.08 17.25 -7.22
C PHE A 160 -2.00 18.31 -6.95
N PRO A 161 -2.00 18.96 -5.77
CA PRO A 161 -1.26 20.20 -5.57
C PRO A 161 0.26 20.04 -5.48
N TRP A 162 0.77 18.83 -5.25
CA TRP A 162 2.19 18.60 -5.00
C TRP A 162 2.83 17.67 -6.03
N GLN A 163 3.61 18.26 -6.92
CA GLN A 163 4.24 17.54 -8.03
C GLN A 163 5.22 16.44 -7.57
N HIS A 164 5.96 16.69 -6.48
CA HIS A 164 7.03 15.81 -6.02
C HIS A 164 6.61 14.90 -4.85
N LEU A 165 5.36 14.99 -4.41
CA LEU A 165 4.83 14.17 -3.34
C LEU A 165 3.87 13.11 -3.87
N ALA A 166 3.84 11.98 -3.19
CA ALA A 166 2.73 11.04 -3.21
C ALA A 166 2.26 10.84 -1.75
N LEU A 167 0.96 10.84 -1.54
CA LEU A 167 0.38 10.49 -0.25
C LEU A 167 -0.09 9.05 -0.32
N ILE A 168 0.12 8.27 0.73
CA ILE A 168 -0.44 6.94 0.85
C ILE A 168 -1.36 6.86 2.07
N ASP A 169 -2.63 6.49 1.81
CA ASP A 169 -3.58 6.10 2.84
C ASP A 169 -3.40 4.62 3.14
N THR A 170 -2.99 4.31 4.35
CA THR A 170 -2.75 2.93 4.76
C THR A 170 -3.95 2.35 5.50
N PRO A 171 -4.17 1.02 5.44
CA PRO A 171 -5.11 0.36 6.31
C PRO A 171 -4.89 0.73 7.78
N GLY A 172 -5.97 0.86 8.53
CA GLY A 172 -5.85 1.06 9.98
C GLY A 172 -5.34 -0.20 10.65
N TYR A 173 -4.31 -0.07 11.51
CA TYR A 173 -3.97 -1.21 12.35
C TYR A 173 -5.03 -1.39 13.45
N THR A 174 -5.37 -2.65 13.73
CA THR A 174 -6.35 -3.00 14.79
C THR A 174 -5.61 -3.37 16.06
N LYS A 175 -6.08 -2.83 17.19
CA LYS A 175 -5.57 -3.19 18.52
C LYS A 175 -5.80 -4.66 18.81
N HIS A 176 -4.93 -5.28 19.58
CA HIS A 176 -4.83 -6.72 19.84
C HIS A 176 -6.10 -7.45 20.32
N GLU A 177 -7.17 -6.76 20.65
CA GLU A 177 -8.42 -7.36 21.15
C GLU A 177 -9.29 -8.03 20.07
N ASP A 178 -9.17 -7.63 18.81
CA ASP A 178 -9.89 -8.24 17.69
C ASP A 178 -9.07 -9.35 17.02
N LYS A 179 -9.15 -10.56 17.57
CA LYS A 179 -8.42 -11.76 17.11
C LYS A 179 -8.92 -12.35 15.78
N ARG A 180 -9.44 -11.55 14.86
CA ARG A 180 -9.83 -12.03 13.53
C ARG A 180 -8.59 -12.14 12.63
N HIS A 181 -8.56 -13.14 11.76
CA HIS A 181 -7.47 -13.33 10.79
C HIS A 181 -7.23 -12.09 9.90
N SER A 182 -8.24 -11.29 9.65
CA SER A 182 -8.13 -10.02 8.89
C SER A 182 -7.25 -8.98 9.59
N ALA A 183 -7.35 -8.84 10.91
CA ALA A 183 -6.60 -7.83 11.66
C ALA A 183 -5.07 -7.98 11.55
N ARG A 184 -4.57 -9.22 11.55
CA ARG A 184 -3.13 -9.49 11.37
C ARG A 184 -2.64 -9.19 9.96
N THR A 185 -3.50 -9.41 8.97
CA THR A 185 -3.19 -9.11 7.56
C THR A 185 -3.12 -7.59 7.37
N ASP A 186 -4.09 -6.84 7.92
CA ASP A 186 -4.14 -5.38 7.81
C ASP A 186 -2.96 -4.71 8.53
N GLU A 187 -2.56 -5.22 9.72
CA GLU A 187 -1.37 -4.76 10.42
C GLU A 187 -0.10 -4.99 9.60
N HIS A 188 0.04 -6.16 8.98
CA HIS A 188 1.19 -6.47 8.15
C HIS A 188 1.24 -5.57 6.91
N ILE A 189 0.12 -5.37 6.22
CA ILE A 189 0.02 -4.46 5.08
C ILE A 189 0.39 -3.03 5.51
N ALA A 190 -0.20 -2.53 6.60
CA ALA A 190 0.10 -1.20 7.11
C ALA A 190 1.59 -1.04 7.43
N ARG A 191 2.21 -2.02 8.09
CA ARG A 191 3.64 -2.03 8.42
C ARG A 191 4.51 -1.98 7.17
N THR A 192 4.20 -2.80 6.18
CA THR A 192 4.89 -2.85 4.89
C THR A 192 4.86 -1.50 4.20
N GLN A 193 3.69 -0.88 4.10
CA GLN A 193 3.52 0.40 3.42
C GLN A 193 4.16 1.56 4.19
N LEU A 194 4.06 1.57 5.52
CA LEU A 194 4.73 2.57 6.35
C LEU A 194 6.25 2.47 6.23
N ASN A 195 6.81 1.26 6.23
CA ASN A 195 8.25 1.05 6.04
C ASN A 195 8.75 1.42 4.63
N SER A 196 7.87 1.47 3.63
CA SER A 196 8.23 1.88 2.27
C SER A 196 8.25 3.40 2.07
N ALA A 197 7.64 4.16 2.98
CA ALA A 197 7.55 5.61 2.90
C ALA A 197 8.85 6.33 3.29
N GLN A 198 9.00 7.58 2.85
CA GLN A 198 10.09 8.45 3.27
C GLN A 198 9.72 9.33 4.47
N ALA A 199 8.42 9.47 4.77
CA ALA A 199 7.94 10.13 5.99
C ALA A 199 6.60 9.53 6.41
N ILE A 200 6.33 9.56 7.72
CA ILE A 200 5.08 9.04 8.29
C ILE A 200 4.35 10.16 9.04
N VAL A 201 3.07 10.33 8.72
CA VAL A 201 2.12 11.13 9.50
C VAL A 201 1.28 10.18 10.34
N TRP A 202 1.54 10.16 11.65
CA TRP A 202 0.78 9.33 12.57
C TRP A 202 -0.49 10.05 13.02
N VAL A 203 -1.66 9.52 12.66
CA VAL A 203 -2.97 10.11 12.92
C VAL A 203 -3.57 9.48 14.17
N ILE A 204 -3.91 10.32 15.14
CA ILE A 204 -4.53 9.91 16.42
C ILE A 204 -5.93 10.50 16.48
N ASP A 205 -6.92 9.67 16.83
CA ASP A 205 -8.27 10.16 17.08
C ASP A 205 -8.28 11.12 18.28
N ALA A 206 -8.73 12.35 18.05
CA ALA A 206 -8.80 13.39 19.09
C ALA A 206 -9.63 12.96 20.32
N ARG A 207 -10.56 12.03 20.16
CA ARG A 207 -11.36 11.47 21.27
C ARG A 207 -10.52 10.58 22.21
N GLN A 208 -9.42 10.01 21.73
CA GLN A 208 -8.48 9.23 22.55
C GLN A 208 -7.57 10.13 23.39
N GLY A 209 -7.37 11.39 23.00
CA GLY A 209 -6.65 12.41 23.73
C GLY A 209 -5.12 12.35 23.65
N CYS A 210 -4.52 11.18 23.49
CA CYS A 210 -3.08 11.00 23.39
C CYS A 210 -2.70 9.74 22.61
N ILE A 211 -1.40 9.65 22.26
CA ILE A 211 -0.80 8.43 21.71
C ILE A 211 -0.83 7.32 22.78
N THR A 212 -1.19 6.11 22.37
CA THR A 212 -1.23 4.94 23.27
C THR A 212 0.13 4.23 23.34
N GLU A 213 0.34 3.39 24.35
CA GLU A 213 1.53 2.56 24.44
C GLU A 213 1.62 1.58 23.25
N GLU A 214 0.49 1.09 22.77
CA GLU A 214 0.41 0.23 21.59
C GLU A 214 0.84 0.97 20.32
N ASP A 215 0.43 2.23 20.15
CA ASP A 215 0.88 3.09 19.05
C ASP A 215 2.40 3.27 19.10
N ILE A 216 2.96 3.53 20.29
CA ILE A 216 4.40 3.70 20.48
C ILE A 216 5.14 2.41 20.15
N ASN A 217 4.67 1.27 20.62
CA ASN A 217 5.28 -0.04 20.34
C ASN A 217 5.22 -0.37 18.85
N PHE A 218 4.12 -0.05 18.18
CA PHE A 218 3.99 -0.24 16.74
C PHE A 218 4.98 0.65 15.98
N LEU A 219 5.04 1.95 16.30
CA LEU A 219 5.98 2.88 15.67
C LEU A 219 7.45 2.49 15.92
N ALA A 220 7.78 2.03 17.13
CA ALA A 220 9.12 1.55 17.47
C ALA A 220 9.52 0.28 16.70
N SER A 221 8.56 -0.45 16.14
CA SER A 221 8.80 -1.63 15.31
C SER A 221 8.99 -1.31 13.82
N LEU A 222 8.78 -0.06 13.41
CA LEU A 222 9.06 0.41 12.05
C LEU A 222 10.55 0.72 11.89
N ARG A 223 10.97 0.94 10.65
CA ARG A 223 12.35 1.34 10.34
C ARG A 223 12.72 2.62 11.10
N PRO A 224 13.89 2.66 11.78
CA PRO A 224 14.26 3.78 12.64
C PRO A 224 14.68 5.04 11.87
N ASP A 225 14.92 4.95 10.57
CA ASP A 225 15.39 6.04 9.70
C ASP A 225 14.25 6.85 9.05
N ILE A 226 12.99 6.50 9.31
CA ILE A 226 11.83 7.20 8.75
C ILE A 226 11.37 8.29 9.73
N PRO A 227 11.35 9.56 9.32
CA PRO A 227 10.85 10.67 10.15
C PRO A 227 9.33 10.65 10.30
#